data_47c4a5014fb4a7dac1fcd27b641640aa
#
_entry.id   47c4a5014fb4a7dac1fcd27b641640aa
#
_cell.length_a   1.000
_cell.length_b   1.000
_cell.length_c   1.000
_cell.angle_alpha   90.00
_cell.angle_beta   90.00
_cell.angle_gamma   90.00
#
_symmetry.space_group_name_H-M   'P 1'
#
loop_
_entity.id
_entity.type
_entity.pdbx_description
1 polymer ?
#
loop_
_entity_poly.entity_id
_entity_poly.type
_entity_poly.pdbx_seq_one_letter_code
_entity_poly.pdbx_strand_id
1 'polypeptide(L)'
;PRDLSQIIGQAHLLGEQAPLRQMIDQGHLPSLIFWGPPGVGKTTIALLLAQAVDRPFISLSALNTGVKELREIIADSGDLLTPVVFIDEIHRFNKSQQDALLSAVEKGKITLIGATTENPSFEVNNALLSRCQVYRLNALDEQAIEQLLRYALQQDQFLKERHIQIGEFDALIQFAAGDARKALNLLDLIANTFEPDVENVIDNAVVVRVAQQNIARYDQSGEQHYDLVSALIKSIRGSDPDASLYWLARMLKGGEDPVFIARRMLIAAS
;
A
#
# COMPACT_ATOMS: atom_id res chain seq x y z
N PRO A 1 1.04 12.83 -6.94
CA PRO A 1 0.00 13.81 -7.24
C PRO A 1 0.06 14.97 -6.26
N ARG A 2 -0.29 16.18 -6.73
CA ARG A 2 -0.31 17.41 -5.93
C ARG A 2 -1.74 17.87 -5.62
N ASP A 3 -2.69 17.34 -6.34
CA ASP A 3 -4.13 17.61 -6.16
C ASP A 3 -4.98 16.37 -6.49
N LEU A 4 -6.28 16.44 -6.17
CA LEU A 4 -7.21 15.32 -6.34
C LEU A 4 -7.45 14.95 -7.81
N SER A 5 -7.27 15.87 -8.77
CA SER A 5 -7.49 15.61 -10.19
C SER A 5 -6.40 14.70 -10.78
N GLN A 6 -5.25 14.61 -10.12
CA GLN A 6 -4.11 13.77 -10.51
C GLN A 6 -4.19 12.34 -9.96
N ILE A 7 -5.24 12.02 -9.19
CA ILE A 7 -5.47 10.66 -8.72
C ILE A 7 -5.99 9.80 -9.86
N ILE A 8 -5.31 8.69 -10.11
CA ILE A 8 -5.62 7.76 -11.18
C ILE A 8 -6.40 6.56 -10.62
N GLY A 9 -7.41 6.09 -11.34
CA GLY A 9 -8.09 4.82 -11.08
C GLY A 9 -9.21 4.85 -10.03
N GLN A 10 -9.55 6.03 -9.45
CA GLN A 10 -10.60 6.14 -8.44
C GLN A 10 -11.71 7.14 -8.86
N ALA A 11 -12.06 7.17 -10.14
CA ALA A 11 -13.03 8.11 -10.69
C ALA A 11 -14.43 8.02 -10.04
N HIS A 12 -14.83 6.84 -9.57
CA HIS A 12 -16.10 6.62 -8.87
C HIS A 12 -16.18 7.37 -7.52
N LEU A 13 -15.04 7.74 -6.93
CA LEU A 13 -14.96 8.49 -5.67
C LEU A 13 -14.61 9.97 -5.87
N LEU A 14 -13.73 10.26 -6.82
CA LEU A 14 -13.08 11.56 -6.99
C LEU A 14 -13.41 12.24 -8.34
N GLY A 15 -14.22 11.60 -9.18
CA GLY A 15 -14.74 12.23 -10.39
C GLY A 15 -15.59 13.46 -10.07
N GLU A 16 -15.74 14.39 -11.00
CA GLU A 16 -16.42 15.68 -10.80
C GLU A 16 -17.84 15.56 -10.22
N GLN A 17 -18.56 14.48 -10.55
CA GLN A 17 -19.91 14.23 -10.05
C GLN A 17 -19.96 13.28 -8.84
N ALA A 18 -18.82 12.81 -8.36
CA ALA A 18 -18.78 11.89 -7.23
C ALA A 18 -19.16 12.61 -5.91
N PRO A 19 -19.97 11.96 -5.05
CA PRO A 19 -20.44 12.59 -3.81
C PRO A 19 -19.31 13.10 -2.90
N LEU A 20 -18.23 12.35 -2.78
CA LEU A 20 -17.07 12.77 -1.98
C LEU A 20 -16.42 14.02 -2.57
N ARG A 21 -16.27 14.09 -3.89
CA ARG A 21 -15.71 15.26 -4.56
C ARG A 21 -16.56 16.50 -4.34
N GLN A 22 -17.87 16.40 -4.47
CA GLN A 22 -18.78 17.51 -4.25
C GLN A 22 -18.75 18.03 -2.81
N MET A 23 -18.66 17.13 -1.82
CA MET A 23 -18.50 17.54 -0.43
C MET A 23 -17.20 18.32 -0.19
N ILE A 24 -16.11 17.86 -0.77
CA ILE A 24 -14.80 18.52 -0.66
C ILE A 24 -14.81 19.89 -1.33
N ASP A 25 -15.38 20.01 -2.51
CA ASP A 25 -15.49 21.29 -3.24
C ASP A 25 -16.35 22.31 -2.48
N GLN A 26 -17.23 21.85 -1.56
CA GLN A 26 -17.99 22.67 -0.63
C GLN A 26 -17.23 22.95 0.70
N GLY A 27 -15.98 22.52 0.82
CA GLY A 27 -15.18 22.66 2.05
C GLY A 27 -15.58 21.70 3.17
N HIS A 28 -16.40 20.69 2.89
CA HIS A 28 -16.89 19.74 3.88
C HIS A 28 -16.15 18.39 3.77
N LEU A 29 -15.40 18.03 4.81
CA LEU A 29 -14.74 16.72 4.93
C LEU A 29 -15.31 15.97 6.14
N PRO A 30 -16.19 14.96 5.94
CA PRO A 30 -16.66 14.10 7.02
C PRO A 30 -15.58 13.10 7.45
N SER A 31 -15.81 12.42 8.57
CA SER A 31 -14.97 11.26 8.92
C SER A 31 -15.21 10.10 7.95
N LEU A 32 -14.12 9.44 7.53
CA LEU A 32 -14.11 8.45 6.44
C LEU A 32 -13.40 7.17 6.88
N ILE A 33 -13.81 6.04 6.31
CA ILE A 33 -13.04 4.81 6.29
C ILE A 33 -12.77 4.42 4.83
N PHE A 34 -11.51 4.37 4.46
CA PHE A 34 -11.07 3.85 3.17
C PHE A 34 -10.76 2.36 3.26
N TRP A 35 -11.48 1.57 2.50
CA TRP A 35 -11.29 0.13 2.42
C TRP A 35 -10.89 -0.28 1.01
N GLY A 36 -9.86 -1.10 0.88
CA GLY A 36 -9.43 -1.62 -0.42
C GLY A 36 -8.03 -2.21 -0.38
N PRO A 37 -7.59 -2.84 -1.48
CA PRO A 37 -6.29 -3.52 -1.54
C PRO A 37 -5.12 -2.56 -1.28
N PRO A 38 -3.90 -3.08 -1.02
CA PRO A 38 -2.72 -2.25 -0.87
C PRO A 38 -2.39 -1.49 -2.17
N GLY A 39 -1.67 -0.38 -2.04
CA GLY A 39 -1.14 0.36 -3.18
C GLY A 39 -2.16 1.11 -4.05
N VAL A 40 -3.43 1.23 -3.64
CA VAL A 40 -4.48 1.93 -4.42
C VAL A 40 -4.61 3.42 -4.11
N GLY A 41 -3.72 3.97 -3.27
CA GLY A 41 -3.64 5.40 -2.99
C GLY A 41 -4.39 5.89 -1.73
N LYS A 42 -4.81 5.01 -0.80
CA LYS A 42 -5.55 5.39 0.43
C LYS A 42 -4.90 6.55 1.19
N THR A 43 -3.61 6.44 1.51
CA THR A 43 -2.84 7.48 2.23
C THR A 43 -2.71 8.76 1.42
N THR A 44 -2.44 8.64 0.13
CA THR A 44 -2.29 9.77 -0.78
C THR A 44 -3.59 10.57 -0.90
N ILE A 45 -4.71 9.87 -1.08
CA ILE A 45 -6.04 10.49 -1.16
C ILE A 45 -6.35 11.20 0.17
N ALA A 46 -6.11 10.56 1.31
CA ALA A 46 -6.37 11.17 2.63
C ALA A 46 -5.60 12.49 2.81
N LEU A 47 -4.32 12.52 2.44
CA LEU A 47 -3.50 13.73 2.48
C LEU A 47 -4.07 14.84 1.58
N LEU A 48 -4.40 14.50 0.33
CA LEU A 48 -4.93 15.47 -0.63
C LEU A 48 -6.31 15.99 -0.23
N LEU A 49 -7.15 15.17 0.40
CA LEU A 49 -8.44 15.62 0.95
C LEU A 49 -8.25 16.63 2.07
N ALA A 50 -7.31 16.39 2.99
CA ALA A 50 -7.01 17.34 4.06
C ALA A 50 -6.48 18.67 3.51
N GLN A 51 -5.60 18.61 2.50
CA GLN A 51 -5.09 19.80 1.82
C GLN A 51 -6.19 20.58 1.09
N ALA A 52 -7.10 19.88 0.42
CA ALA A 52 -8.19 20.50 -0.32
C ALA A 52 -9.16 21.29 0.57
N VAL A 53 -9.27 20.94 1.86
CA VAL A 53 -10.10 21.66 2.84
C VAL A 53 -9.26 22.53 3.79
N ASP A 54 -7.98 22.74 3.50
CA ASP A 54 -7.04 23.57 4.26
C ASP A 54 -7.00 23.22 5.76
N ARG A 55 -6.88 21.91 6.07
CA ARG A 55 -6.85 21.41 7.46
C ARG A 55 -5.55 20.71 7.78
N PRO A 56 -5.03 20.83 9.01
CA PRO A 56 -3.85 20.10 9.45
C PRO A 56 -4.02 18.58 9.26
N PHE A 57 -2.99 17.91 8.73
CA PHE A 57 -2.97 16.46 8.51
C PHE A 57 -1.99 15.79 9.47
N ILE A 58 -2.49 14.87 10.28
CA ILE A 58 -1.72 14.08 11.23
C ILE A 58 -1.82 12.61 10.81
N SER A 59 -0.70 12.01 10.45
CA SER A 59 -0.66 10.58 10.04
C SER A 59 -0.14 9.71 11.18
N LEU A 60 -0.91 8.69 11.52
CA LEU A 60 -0.59 7.71 12.56
C LEU A 60 -0.59 6.30 11.96
N SER A 61 0.30 5.46 12.46
CA SER A 61 0.31 4.04 12.13
C SER A 61 -0.24 3.24 13.30
N ALA A 62 -1.21 2.40 13.05
CA ALA A 62 -1.79 1.54 14.08
C ALA A 62 -0.77 0.55 14.69
N LEU A 63 0.36 0.31 14.01
CA LEU A 63 1.42 -0.56 14.52
C LEU A 63 2.23 0.08 15.66
N ASN A 64 2.40 1.40 15.63
CA ASN A 64 3.34 2.10 16.50
C ASN A 64 2.65 3.06 17.49
N THR A 65 1.38 3.41 17.28
CA THR A 65 0.69 4.43 18.08
C THR A 65 0.00 3.83 19.31
N GLY A 66 0.45 4.22 20.49
CA GLY A 66 -0.19 3.84 21.77
C GLY A 66 -1.44 4.65 22.09
N VAL A 67 -2.30 4.13 23.00
CA VAL A 67 -3.53 4.85 23.46
C VAL A 67 -3.18 6.22 24.09
N LYS A 68 -2.05 6.30 24.80
CA LYS A 68 -1.62 7.54 25.45
C LYS A 68 -1.26 8.61 24.42
N GLU A 69 -0.42 8.26 23.46
CA GLU A 69 -0.02 9.14 22.36
C GLU A 69 -1.22 9.62 21.55
N LEU A 70 -2.15 8.71 21.23
CA LEU A 70 -3.39 9.07 20.56
C LEU A 70 -4.20 10.12 21.34
N ARG A 71 -4.30 9.97 22.67
CA ARG A 71 -5.00 10.94 23.53
C ARG A 71 -4.28 12.29 23.62
N GLU A 72 -2.96 12.30 23.64
CA GLU A 72 -2.14 13.52 23.62
C GLU A 72 -2.37 14.28 22.31
N ILE A 73 -2.30 13.62 21.17
CA ILE A 73 -2.56 14.19 19.84
C ILE A 73 -3.99 14.79 19.77
N ILE A 74 -4.98 14.07 20.30
CA ILE A 74 -6.38 14.56 20.37
C ILE A 74 -6.51 15.74 21.32
N ALA A 75 -5.75 15.78 22.41
CA ALA A 75 -5.79 16.88 23.38
C ALA A 75 -5.10 18.15 22.86
N ASP A 76 -3.99 17.99 22.14
CA ASP A 76 -3.21 19.08 21.55
C ASP A 76 -3.85 19.65 20.25
N SER A 77 -4.92 19.01 19.77
CA SER A 77 -5.70 19.53 18.63
C SER A 77 -6.33 20.86 19.05
N GLY A 78 -5.74 21.95 18.61
CA GLY A 78 -6.12 23.30 18.99
C GLY A 78 -7.54 23.68 18.52
N ASP A 79 -8.16 24.64 19.20
CA ASP A 79 -9.56 25.05 18.99
C ASP A 79 -9.84 25.76 17.64
N LEU A 80 -8.81 26.11 16.87
CA LEU A 80 -8.97 26.96 15.68
C LEU A 80 -9.29 26.17 14.39
N LEU A 81 -8.69 25.00 14.19
CA LEU A 81 -8.95 24.15 13.02
C LEU A 81 -8.93 22.66 13.43
N THR A 82 -10.06 21.98 13.27
CA THR A 82 -10.16 20.53 13.54
C THR A 82 -9.22 19.76 12.62
N PRO A 83 -8.18 19.09 13.14
CA PRO A 83 -7.23 18.37 12.29
C PRO A 83 -7.86 17.14 11.67
N VAL A 84 -7.32 16.76 10.51
CA VAL A 84 -7.58 15.46 9.89
C VAL A 84 -6.57 14.46 10.44
N VAL A 85 -7.05 13.46 11.15
CA VAL A 85 -6.22 12.36 11.69
C VAL A 85 -6.38 11.15 10.78
N PHE A 86 -5.31 10.82 10.09
CA PHE A 86 -5.24 9.62 9.25
C PHE A 86 -4.65 8.46 10.03
N ILE A 87 -5.31 7.31 10.00
CA ILE A 87 -4.86 6.09 10.66
C ILE A 87 -4.73 4.99 9.62
N ASP A 88 -3.49 4.62 9.34
CA ASP A 88 -3.23 3.48 8.48
C ASP A 88 -3.42 2.16 9.24
N GLU A 89 -4.02 1.18 8.56
CA GLU A 89 -4.35 -0.14 9.10
C GLU A 89 -5.19 -0.08 10.39
N ILE A 90 -6.25 0.75 10.38
CA ILE A 90 -7.11 1.03 11.55
C ILE A 90 -7.69 -0.26 12.20
N HIS A 91 -7.82 -1.35 11.45
CA HIS A 91 -8.26 -2.65 11.95
C HIS A 91 -7.31 -3.25 13.00
N ARG A 92 -6.06 -2.79 13.08
CA ARG A 92 -5.10 -3.22 14.09
C ARG A 92 -5.25 -2.50 15.43
N PHE A 93 -6.06 -1.47 15.49
CA PHE A 93 -6.37 -0.80 16.75
C PHE A 93 -7.26 -1.68 17.63
N ASN A 94 -6.85 -1.82 18.89
CA ASN A 94 -7.67 -2.49 19.89
C ASN A 94 -8.92 -1.66 20.25
N LYS A 95 -9.85 -2.29 20.96
CA LYS A 95 -11.12 -1.66 21.34
C LYS A 95 -10.91 -0.31 22.07
N SER A 96 -9.96 -0.24 23.00
CA SER A 96 -9.71 0.99 23.77
C SER A 96 -9.19 2.14 22.90
N GLN A 97 -8.41 1.85 21.86
CA GLN A 97 -7.95 2.84 20.88
C GLN A 97 -9.10 3.31 19.99
N GLN A 98 -9.94 2.39 19.52
CA GLN A 98 -11.12 2.71 18.71
C GLN A 98 -12.16 3.52 19.53
N ASP A 99 -12.35 3.24 20.81
CA ASP A 99 -13.24 3.99 21.71
C ASP A 99 -12.70 5.43 21.96
N ALA A 100 -11.38 5.60 22.03
CA ALA A 100 -10.76 6.92 22.11
C ALA A 100 -11.01 7.76 20.85
N LEU A 101 -10.88 7.14 19.65
CA LEU A 101 -11.22 7.78 18.38
C LEU A 101 -12.70 8.15 18.29
N LEU A 102 -13.58 7.23 18.69
CA LEU A 102 -15.02 7.47 18.72
C LEU A 102 -15.35 8.72 19.51
N SER A 103 -14.83 8.81 20.75
CA SER A 103 -15.05 10.00 21.60
C SER A 103 -14.54 11.30 20.98
N ALA A 104 -13.42 11.25 20.26
CA ALA A 104 -12.85 12.42 19.60
C ALA A 104 -13.66 12.87 18.38
N VAL A 105 -14.14 11.91 17.58
CA VAL A 105 -15.01 12.16 16.42
C VAL A 105 -16.36 12.74 16.87
N GLU A 106 -16.98 12.13 17.90
CA GLU A 106 -18.27 12.61 18.45
C GLU A 106 -18.21 14.05 18.99
N LYS A 107 -17.09 14.41 19.59
CA LYS A 107 -16.86 15.76 20.12
C LYS A 107 -16.40 16.76 19.05
N GLY A 108 -16.24 16.32 17.81
CA GLY A 108 -15.75 17.17 16.73
C GLY A 108 -14.30 17.65 16.90
N LYS A 109 -13.51 16.98 17.76
CA LYS A 109 -12.10 17.35 18.01
C LYS A 109 -11.20 16.97 16.85
N ILE A 110 -11.55 15.93 16.12
CA ILE A 110 -10.83 15.45 14.93
C ILE A 110 -11.80 15.09 13.81
N THR A 111 -11.32 15.14 12.57
CA THR A 111 -11.93 14.43 11.46
C THR A 111 -11.08 13.19 11.20
N LEU A 112 -11.68 12.02 11.33
CA LEU A 112 -10.97 10.74 11.16
C LEU A 112 -10.97 10.32 9.68
N ILE A 113 -9.82 9.91 9.17
CA ILE A 113 -9.73 9.11 7.95
C ILE A 113 -9.01 7.81 8.30
N GLY A 114 -9.75 6.71 8.45
CA GLY A 114 -9.17 5.39 8.65
C GLY A 114 -8.91 4.70 7.31
N ALA A 115 -7.80 3.97 7.20
CA ALA A 115 -7.49 3.11 6.06
C ALA A 115 -7.36 1.66 6.51
N THR A 116 -7.87 0.74 5.69
CA THR A 116 -7.78 -0.70 5.97
C THR A 116 -7.78 -1.52 4.69
N THR A 117 -7.10 -2.65 4.71
CA THR A 117 -7.19 -3.69 3.68
C THR A 117 -8.27 -4.73 4.01
N GLU A 118 -8.69 -4.81 5.25
CA GLU A 118 -9.70 -5.74 5.75
C GLU A 118 -11.11 -5.16 5.66
N ASN A 119 -12.14 -6.01 5.64
CA ASN A 119 -13.52 -5.53 5.62
C ASN A 119 -13.86 -4.80 6.94
N PRO A 120 -14.11 -3.49 6.92
CA PRO A 120 -14.32 -2.70 8.12
C PRO A 120 -15.52 -3.15 8.96
N SER A 121 -16.50 -3.81 8.37
CA SER A 121 -17.67 -4.31 9.10
C SER A 121 -17.34 -5.40 10.12
N PHE A 122 -16.19 -6.06 10.01
CA PHE A 122 -15.77 -7.10 10.96
C PHE A 122 -14.72 -6.58 11.94
N GLU A 123 -13.93 -5.60 11.55
CA GLU A 123 -12.72 -5.20 12.28
C GLU A 123 -12.85 -3.85 13.00
N VAL A 124 -13.74 -2.99 12.51
CA VAL A 124 -13.93 -1.66 13.10
C VAL A 124 -15.22 -1.65 13.94
N ASN A 125 -15.13 -1.05 15.13
CA ASN A 125 -16.25 -0.89 16.03
C ASN A 125 -17.46 -0.25 15.33
N ASN A 126 -18.63 -0.87 15.44
CA ASN A 126 -19.89 -0.42 14.82
C ASN A 126 -20.26 1.01 15.20
N ALA A 127 -19.96 1.45 16.44
CA ALA A 127 -20.21 2.81 16.87
C ALA A 127 -19.35 3.82 16.14
N LEU A 128 -18.08 3.46 15.82
CA LEU A 128 -17.19 4.31 15.01
C LEU A 128 -17.63 4.28 13.55
N LEU A 129 -17.99 3.11 13.00
CA LEU A 129 -18.49 3.00 11.62
C LEU A 129 -19.75 3.83 11.39
N SER A 130 -20.66 3.88 12.36
CA SER A 130 -21.90 4.68 12.23
C SER A 130 -21.68 6.19 12.13
N ARG A 131 -20.46 6.65 12.42
CA ARG A 131 -20.05 8.07 12.37
C ARG A 131 -19.09 8.37 11.22
N CYS A 132 -18.74 7.35 10.45
CA CYS A 132 -17.84 7.47 9.30
C CYS A 132 -18.56 7.05 8.02
N GLN A 133 -18.24 7.71 6.93
CA GLN A 133 -18.63 7.23 5.61
C GLN A 133 -17.59 6.21 5.12
N VAL A 134 -18.04 5.04 4.67
CA VAL A 134 -17.15 3.98 4.19
C VAL A 134 -17.06 4.06 2.68
N TYR A 135 -15.85 4.20 2.17
CA TYR A 135 -15.57 4.21 0.73
C TYR A 135 -14.65 3.06 0.35
N ARG A 136 -15.06 2.31 -0.66
CA ARG A 136 -14.24 1.24 -1.24
C ARG A 136 -13.36 1.81 -2.35
N LEU A 137 -12.05 1.59 -2.22
CA LEU A 137 -11.09 1.85 -3.28
C LEU A 137 -10.87 0.56 -4.07
N ASN A 138 -10.86 0.68 -5.37
CA ASN A 138 -10.65 -0.46 -6.28
C ASN A 138 -9.16 -0.63 -6.59
N ALA A 139 -8.75 -1.87 -6.89
CA ALA A 139 -7.46 -2.11 -7.52
C ALA A 139 -7.40 -1.32 -8.84
N LEU A 140 -6.21 -0.86 -9.18
CA LEU A 140 -6.01 -0.16 -10.45
C LEU A 140 -6.12 -1.17 -11.61
N ASP A 141 -6.91 -0.84 -12.61
CA ASP A 141 -6.97 -1.61 -13.84
C ASP A 141 -5.71 -1.36 -14.72
N GLU A 142 -5.59 -2.10 -15.80
CA GLU A 142 -4.45 -2.03 -16.69
C GLU A 142 -4.24 -0.63 -17.26
N GLN A 143 -5.33 0.04 -17.63
CA GLN A 143 -5.29 1.40 -18.16
C GLN A 143 -4.83 2.41 -17.11
N ALA A 144 -5.29 2.26 -15.88
CA ALA A 144 -4.87 3.12 -14.77
C ALA A 144 -3.38 2.93 -14.43
N ILE A 145 -2.88 1.69 -14.45
CA ILE A 145 -1.44 1.42 -14.27
C ILE A 145 -0.62 2.04 -15.40
N GLU A 146 -1.04 1.87 -16.65
CA GLU A 146 -0.37 2.50 -17.78
C GLU A 146 -0.33 4.03 -17.65
N GLN A 147 -1.46 4.66 -17.34
CA GLN A 147 -1.55 6.10 -17.11
C GLN A 147 -0.64 6.56 -15.99
N LEU A 148 -0.58 5.80 -14.89
CA LEU A 148 0.29 6.07 -13.75
C LEU A 148 1.77 6.07 -14.14
N LEU A 149 2.22 5.06 -14.89
CA LEU A 149 3.59 4.94 -15.36
C LEU A 149 3.97 6.06 -16.32
N ARG A 150 3.09 6.37 -17.29
CA ARG A 150 3.28 7.50 -18.21
C ARG A 150 3.36 8.84 -17.46
N TYR A 151 2.49 9.03 -16.48
CA TYR A 151 2.50 10.21 -15.63
C TYR A 151 3.81 10.33 -14.83
N ALA A 152 4.29 9.23 -14.25
CA ALA A 152 5.56 9.20 -13.53
C ALA A 152 6.74 9.61 -14.42
N LEU A 153 6.84 9.05 -15.63
CA LEU A 153 7.88 9.40 -16.61
C LEU A 153 7.85 10.88 -16.99
N GLN A 154 6.65 11.49 -17.04
CA GLN A 154 6.50 12.90 -17.41
C GLN A 154 6.73 13.86 -16.25
N GLN A 155 6.58 13.46 -15.01
CA GLN A 155 6.63 14.37 -13.87
C GLN A 155 7.88 14.21 -13.00
N ASP A 156 8.42 13.00 -12.90
CA ASP A 156 9.58 12.74 -12.09
C ASP A 156 10.88 13.18 -12.80
N GLN A 157 11.68 13.99 -12.12
CA GLN A 157 12.89 14.57 -12.72
C GLN A 157 13.97 13.51 -12.96
N PHE A 158 14.13 12.56 -12.04
CA PHE A 158 15.09 11.47 -12.18
C PHE A 158 14.78 10.59 -13.40
N LEU A 159 13.50 10.28 -13.61
CA LEU A 159 13.04 9.48 -14.74
C LEU A 159 13.21 10.24 -16.08
N LYS A 160 12.99 11.56 -16.09
CA LYS A 160 13.21 12.42 -17.27
C LYS A 160 14.67 12.45 -17.71
N GLU A 161 15.59 12.60 -16.76
CA GLU A 161 17.04 12.65 -17.03
C GLU A 161 17.57 11.32 -17.60
N ARG A 162 16.83 10.22 -17.43
CA ARG A 162 17.15 8.90 -17.97
C ARG A 162 16.59 8.63 -19.36
N HIS A 163 15.86 9.58 -19.96
CA HIS A 163 15.27 9.46 -21.31
C HIS A 163 14.55 8.12 -21.54
N ILE A 164 13.75 7.68 -20.57
CA ILE A 164 13.11 6.37 -20.56
C ILE A 164 11.85 6.39 -21.46
N GLN A 165 11.76 5.42 -22.35
CA GLN A 165 10.57 5.10 -23.12
C GLN A 165 10.09 3.70 -22.72
N ILE A 166 8.79 3.54 -22.47
CA ILE A 166 8.19 2.22 -22.26
C ILE A 166 7.67 1.73 -23.62
N GLY A 167 8.33 0.72 -24.17
CA GLY A 167 7.93 0.07 -25.42
C GLY A 167 6.77 -0.91 -25.21
N GLU A 168 6.77 -1.63 -24.07
CA GLU A 168 5.77 -2.64 -23.73
C GLU A 168 5.37 -2.53 -22.26
N PHE A 169 4.06 -2.55 -21.99
CA PHE A 169 3.50 -2.37 -20.64
C PHE A 169 3.08 -3.68 -19.96
N ASP A 170 2.92 -4.77 -20.73
CA ASP A 170 2.27 -6.01 -20.25
C ASP A 170 2.94 -6.58 -18.99
N ALA A 171 4.27 -6.73 -19.02
CA ALA A 171 4.99 -7.26 -17.86
C ALA A 171 4.92 -6.30 -16.65
N LEU A 172 5.02 -4.97 -16.85
CA LEU A 172 4.87 -4.00 -15.77
C LEU A 172 3.49 -4.08 -15.13
N ILE A 173 2.43 -4.16 -15.93
CA ILE A 173 1.05 -4.29 -15.49
C ILE A 173 0.85 -5.60 -14.72
N GLN A 174 1.36 -6.70 -15.25
CA GLN A 174 1.26 -8.02 -14.64
C GLN A 174 1.96 -8.06 -13.26
N PHE A 175 3.17 -7.51 -13.13
CA PHE A 175 3.88 -7.46 -11.86
C PHE A 175 3.26 -6.48 -10.87
N ALA A 176 2.67 -5.40 -11.35
CA ALA A 176 1.95 -4.45 -10.51
C ALA A 176 0.70 -5.06 -9.87
N ALA A 177 -0.03 -5.92 -10.61
CA ALA A 177 -1.25 -6.58 -10.14
C ALA A 177 -2.26 -5.61 -9.50
N GLY A 178 -2.42 -4.41 -10.08
CA GLY A 178 -3.33 -3.36 -9.59
C GLY A 178 -2.82 -2.51 -8.42
N ASP A 179 -1.55 -2.68 -8.03
CA ASP A 179 -0.88 -1.94 -6.96
C ASP A 179 0.06 -0.88 -7.55
N ALA A 180 -0.29 0.40 -7.39
CA ALA A 180 0.49 1.55 -7.88
C ALA A 180 1.90 1.59 -7.28
N ARG A 181 2.07 1.20 -5.99
CA ARG A 181 3.37 1.22 -5.32
C ARG A 181 4.31 0.20 -5.94
N LYS A 182 3.80 -1.01 -6.24
CA LYS A 182 4.58 -2.05 -6.94
C LYS A 182 4.97 -1.59 -8.34
N ALA A 183 4.05 -0.98 -9.09
CA ALA A 183 4.33 -0.47 -10.43
C ALA A 183 5.45 0.58 -10.41
N LEU A 184 5.34 1.58 -9.53
CA LEU A 184 6.32 2.66 -9.42
C LEU A 184 7.67 2.18 -8.88
N ASN A 185 7.68 1.30 -7.87
CA ASN A 185 8.92 0.71 -7.36
C ASN A 185 9.64 -0.10 -8.43
N LEU A 186 8.91 -0.86 -9.25
CA LEU A 186 9.52 -1.63 -10.33
C LEU A 186 10.08 -0.71 -11.41
N LEU A 187 9.36 0.37 -11.77
CA LEU A 187 9.86 1.39 -12.69
C LEU A 187 11.15 2.05 -12.17
N ASP A 188 11.18 2.42 -10.89
CA ASP A 188 12.36 3.01 -10.25
C ASP A 188 13.55 2.04 -10.26
N LEU A 189 13.33 0.76 -9.92
CA LEU A 189 14.35 -0.28 -9.98
C LEU A 189 14.94 -0.44 -11.38
N ILE A 190 14.09 -0.43 -12.42
CA ILE A 190 14.55 -0.51 -13.81
C ILE A 190 15.34 0.74 -14.18
N ALA A 191 14.82 1.93 -13.85
CA ALA A 191 15.47 3.20 -14.12
C ALA A 191 16.87 3.29 -13.51
N ASN A 192 17.08 2.73 -12.33
CA ASN A 192 18.39 2.66 -11.68
C ASN A 192 19.40 1.73 -12.38
N THR A 193 18.96 0.87 -13.30
CA THR A 193 19.86 0.03 -14.12
C THR A 193 20.31 0.72 -15.41
N PHE A 194 19.69 1.82 -15.76
CA PHE A 194 19.96 2.54 -17.01
C PHE A 194 21.01 3.64 -16.84
N GLU A 195 21.78 3.89 -17.88
CA GLU A 195 22.73 4.98 -17.92
C GLU A 195 22.01 6.31 -18.19
N PRO A 196 22.46 7.42 -17.59
CA PRO A 196 21.95 8.75 -17.91
C PRO A 196 22.37 9.16 -19.34
N ASP A 197 21.64 10.10 -19.93
CA ASP A 197 21.93 10.71 -21.24
C ASP A 197 21.92 9.76 -22.44
N VAL A 198 21.33 8.58 -22.31
CA VAL A 198 21.13 7.60 -23.38
C VAL A 198 19.62 7.31 -23.51
N GLU A 199 19.15 7.08 -24.73
CA GLU A 199 17.78 6.57 -24.91
C GLU A 199 17.66 5.15 -24.34
N ASN A 200 16.79 4.99 -23.36
CA ASN A 200 16.56 3.74 -22.66
C ASN A 200 15.13 3.24 -22.95
N VAL A 201 15.01 2.00 -23.43
CA VAL A 201 13.72 1.40 -23.73
C VAL A 201 13.43 0.27 -22.74
N ILE A 202 12.26 0.33 -22.12
CA ILE A 202 11.73 -0.73 -21.26
C ILE A 202 10.86 -1.64 -22.12
N ASP A 203 11.29 -2.86 -22.34
CA ASP A 203 10.53 -3.96 -22.91
C ASP A 203 10.18 -5.02 -21.84
N ASN A 204 9.35 -5.99 -22.18
CA ASN A 204 8.97 -7.06 -21.26
C ASN A 204 10.16 -7.89 -20.78
N ALA A 205 11.22 -8.05 -21.58
CA ALA A 205 12.40 -8.81 -21.21
C ALA A 205 13.22 -8.11 -20.12
N VAL A 206 13.39 -6.77 -20.22
CA VAL A 206 14.02 -5.94 -19.19
C VAL A 206 13.24 -6.03 -17.88
N VAL A 207 11.90 -5.88 -17.94
CA VAL A 207 11.03 -5.96 -16.76
C VAL A 207 11.19 -7.30 -16.05
N VAL A 208 11.06 -8.42 -16.77
CA VAL A 208 11.16 -9.76 -16.21
C VAL A 208 12.56 -9.99 -15.59
N ARG A 209 13.62 -9.57 -16.26
CA ARG A 209 14.99 -9.71 -15.75
C ARG A 209 15.18 -8.96 -14.43
N VAL A 210 14.78 -7.68 -14.36
CA VAL A 210 14.94 -6.87 -13.15
C VAL A 210 14.05 -7.36 -12.02
N ALA A 211 12.80 -7.72 -12.30
CA ALA A 211 11.89 -8.27 -11.32
C ALA A 211 12.43 -9.57 -10.70
N GLN A 212 12.96 -10.51 -11.52
CA GLN A 212 13.56 -11.75 -11.04
C GLN A 212 14.80 -11.51 -10.17
N GLN A 213 15.67 -10.58 -10.56
CA GLN A 213 16.85 -10.22 -9.77
C GLN A 213 16.47 -9.63 -8.41
N ASN A 214 15.40 -8.83 -8.38
CA ASN A 214 14.92 -8.22 -7.15
C ASN A 214 14.26 -9.24 -6.22
N ILE A 215 13.48 -10.17 -6.75
CA ILE A 215 12.93 -11.31 -5.98
C ILE A 215 14.07 -12.13 -5.36
N ALA A 216 15.12 -12.44 -6.11
CA ALA A 216 16.27 -13.18 -5.61
C ALA A 216 17.03 -12.42 -4.50
N ARG A 217 17.13 -11.08 -4.59
CA ARG A 217 17.73 -10.25 -3.53
C ARG A 217 16.84 -10.13 -2.29
N TYR A 218 15.54 -10.06 -2.47
CA TYR A 218 14.56 -9.95 -1.37
C TYR A 218 14.47 -11.26 -0.58
N ASP A 219 14.60 -12.40 -1.25
CA ASP A 219 14.68 -13.73 -0.62
C ASP A 219 15.93 -13.86 0.28
N GLN A 220 17.01 -13.14 -0.01
CA GLN A 220 18.21 -13.10 0.85
C GLN A 220 18.07 -12.21 2.11
N SER A 221 17.11 -11.28 2.16
CA SER A 221 17.02 -10.27 3.24
C SER A 221 16.02 -10.55 4.36
N GLY A 222 15.32 -11.72 4.38
CA GLY A 222 14.90 -12.27 5.67
C GLY A 222 13.42 -12.41 6.01
N GLU A 223 12.44 -11.81 5.40
CA GLU A 223 11.02 -12.08 5.77
C GLU A 223 10.42 -13.24 4.98
N GLN A 224 10.68 -13.33 3.69
CA GLN A 224 10.24 -14.47 2.86
C GLN A 224 10.98 -15.76 3.18
N HIS A 225 12.20 -15.66 3.71
CA HIS A 225 12.97 -16.79 4.20
C HIS A 225 12.18 -17.66 5.20
N TYR A 226 11.53 -17.04 6.19
CA TYR A 226 10.71 -17.76 7.17
C TYR A 226 9.43 -18.35 6.55
N ASP A 227 8.83 -17.67 5.60
CA ASP A 227 7.62 -18.12 4.92
C ASP A 227 7.91 -19.32 4.00
N LEU A 228 9.01 -19.30 3.24
CA LEU A 228 9.45 -20.40 2.40
C LEU A 228 9.82 -21.65 3.21
N VAL A 229 10.54 -21.48 4.32
CA VAL A 229 10.84 -22.56 5.27
C VAL A 229 9.56 -23.14 5.85
N SER A 230 8.63 -22.28 6.26
CA SER A 230 7.33 -22.69 6.82
C SER A 230 6.50 -23.44 5.78
N ALA A 231 6.48 -22.99 4.53
CA ALA A 231 5.78 -23.65 3.43
C ALA A 231 6.38 -25.03 3.14
N LEU A 232 7.73 -25.15 3.07
CA LEU A 232 8.43 -26.42 2.91
C LEU A 232 8.09 -27.41 4.03
N ILE A 233 8.19 -26.96 5.29
CA ILE A 233 7.89 -27.82 6.45
C ILE A 233 6.41 -28.26 6.47
N LYS A 234 5.48 -27.35 6.16
CA LYS A 234 4.04 -27.66 6.08
C LYS A 234 3.75 -28.68 4.96
N SER A 235 4.39 -28.54 3.81
CA SER A 235 4.25 -29.48 2.69
C SER A 235 4.77 -30.88 3.06
N ILE A 236 5.93 -30.97 3.73
CA ILE A 236 6.50 -32.23 4.21
C ILE A 236 5.54 -32.89 5.22
N ARG A 237 5.05 -32.13 6.21
CA ARG A 237 4.09 -32.62 7.22
C ARG A 237 2.75 -33.02 6.62
N GLY A 238 2.33 -32.34 5.57
CA GLY A 238 1.13 -32.66 4.80
C GLY A 238 1.28 -33.85 3.84
N SER A 239 2.49 -34.46 3.78
CA SER A 239 2.83 -35.55 2.85
C SER A 239 2.54 -35.21 1.39
N ASP A 240 2.81 -33.94 1.01
CA ASP A 240 2.74 -33.46 -0.37
C ASP A 240 4.15 -33.36 -0.97
N PRO A 241 4.59 -34.40 -1.75
CA PRO A 241 5.92 -34.43 -2.31
C PRO A 241 6.15 -33.37 -3.39
N ASP A 242 5.14 -33.06 -4.18
CA ASP A 242 5.26 -32.09 -5.29
C ASP A 242 5.44 -30.67 -4.74
N ALA A 243 4.62 -30.27 -3.77
CA ALA A 243 4.78 -29.00 -3.10
C ALA A 243 6.12 -28.93 -2.33
N SER A 244 6.56 -30.02 -1.69
CA SER A 244 7.85 -30.06 -0.98
C SER A 244 9.02 -29.85 -1.92
N LEU A 245 9.03 -30.51 -3.07
CA LEU A 245 10.07 -30.34 -4.09
C LEU A 245 10.03 -28.93 -4.71
N TYR A 246 8.85 -28.37 -4.92
CA TYR A 246 8.69 -27.00 -5.43
C TYR A 246 9.33 -25.99 -4.48
N TRP A 247 8.98 -26.04 -3.19
CA TRP A 247 9.51 -25.10 -2.20
C TRP A 247 11.01 -25.27 -1.97
N LEU A 248 11.50 -26.53 -1.97
CA LEU A 248 12.93 -26.83 -1.88
C LEU A 248 13.71 -26.23 -3.07
N ALA A 249 13.23 -26.46 -4.29
CA ALA A 249 13.86 -25.92 -5.49
C ALA A 249 13.87 -24.40 -5.50
N ARG A 250 12.78 -23.77 -5.04
CA ARG A 250 12.66 -22.32 -4.91
C ARG A 250 13.66 -21.73 -3.91
N MET A 251 13.85 -22.38 -2.76
CA MET A 251 14.84 -21.97 -1.75
C MET A 251 16.27 -22.07 -2.28
N LEU A 252 16.61 -23.19 -2.92
CA LEU A 252 17.93 -23.40 -3.52
C LEU A 252 18.21 -22.39 -4.65
N LYS A 253 17.22 -22.11 -5.51
CA LYS A 253 17.31 -21.11 -6.58
C LYS A 253 17.44 -19.69 -6.04
N GLY A 254 16.82 -19.41 -4.88
CA GLY A 254 16.94 -18.14 -4.15
C GLY A 254 18.28 -17.93 -3.44
N GLY A 255 19.19 -18.93 -3.50
CA GLY A 255 20.52 -18.85 -2.90
C GLY A 255 20.55 -19.20 -1.41
N GLU A 256 19.53 -19.90 -0.90
CA GLU A 256 19.49 -20.36 0.48
C GLU A 256 20.59 -21.36 0.77
N ASP A 257 21.20 -21.28 1.96
CA ASP A 257 22.23 -22.23 2.39
C ASP A 257 21.68 -23.66 2.48
N PRO A 258 22.19 -24.62 1.69
CA PRO A 258 21.75 -26.01 1.73
C PRO A 258 21.86 -26.65 3.12
N VAL A 259 22.86 -26.22 3.93
CA VAL A 259 23.06 -26.71 5.31
C VAL A 259 21.93 -26.21 6.22
N PHE A 260 21.50 -24.96 6.04
CA PHE A 260 20.35 -24.42 6.76
C PHE A 260 19.07 -25.19 6.41
N ILE A 261 18.80 -25.43 5.10
CA ILE A 261 17.63 -26.19 4.65
C ILE A 261 17.65 -27.60 5.27
N ALA A 262 18.78 -28.29 5.20
CA ALA A 262 18.94 -29.63 5.77
C ALA A 262 18.65 -29.68 7.27
N ARG A 263 19.14 -28.68 8.05
CA ARG A 263 18.84 -28.56 9.48
C ARG A 263 17.36 -28.38 9.75
N ARG A 264 16.66 -27.58 8.94
CA ARG A 264 15.21 -27.38 9.08
C ARG A 264 14.40 -28.62 8.76
N MET A 265 14.80 -29.36 7.73
CA MET A 265 14.19 -30.66 7.38
C MET A 265 14.40 -31.69 8.49
N LEU A 266 15.60 -31.75 9.09
CA LEU A 266 15.91 -32.64 10.20
C LEU A 266 15.03 -32.35 11.44
N ILE A 267 14.85 -31.06 11.78
CA ILE A 267 13.97 -30.63 12.87
C ILE A 267 12.49 -30.97 12.57
N ALA A 268 12.09 -30.91 11.31
CA ALA A 268 10.72 -31.25 10.93
C ALA A 268 10.42 -32.74 10.95
N ALA A 269 11.47 -33.60 10.85
CA ALA A 269 11.38 -35.05 10.88
C ALA A 269 11.52 -35.64 12.29
N SER A 270 11.91 -34.86 13.28
CA SER A 270 12.01 -35.25 14.71
C SER A 270 10.74 -34.87 15.47
#